data_36491bfd50fb5662b6f0cbbbb1857bd7
#
_entry.id   36491bfd50fb5662b6f0cbbbb1857bd7
#
_cell.length_a   1.000
_cell.length_b   1.000
_cell.length_c   1.000
_cell.angle_alpha   90.00
_cell.angle_beta   90.00
_cell.angle_gamma   90.00
#
_symmetry.space_group_name_H-M   'P 1'
#
loop_
_entity.id
_entity.type
_entity.pdbx_description
1 polymer ?
#
loop_
_entity_poly.entity_id
_entity_poly.type
_entity_poly.pdbx_seq_one_letter_code
_entity_poly.pdbx_strand_id
1 'polypeptide(L)'
;MKRAGNILVFTQWSFKDALVQTYTLPYIDIIRDIISPDRKIILVTAEQPHIALSKDEAHQINKDWERRNMQLLPEPYKRFGLKKLVASAGNLSRLIGVIKKEKIKTIHAFCTPAGSIAYLLSKLTGAELIIDSYEPHAESMVENGTWKKDGMAYKILFSLEKRQTQRAKVLIATTWGMKQYALDRYGVEVKNFFVKPACVDLAKFSPAEKDGNLLKEFGFENKIVCVYAGKLGGIYLKEEVFDFIKLCYDHWKDDFRFLMLTNAKKEEINAEVLRTGIPENIVNSKFVYHDEVPRYLSLGDFAINPVKPVPTKRYCTSIKDGEYWAMGLPVVISPRISDDSEIIEKENTGVVVDFSDGAALLRSIGKLEALISDKVALKQKIRQIAIRYRSFELAKKIYKEIYN
;
A
#
# COMPACT_ATOMS: atom_id res chain seq x y z
N MET A 1 -7.10 35.23 -13.99
CA MET A 1 -6.96 33.84 -13.48
C MET A 1 -7.93 33.65 -12.31
N LYS A 2 -8.87 32.69 -12.38
CA LYS A 2 -9.70 32.33 -11.22
C LYS A 2 -8.75 31.76 -10.15
N ARG A 3 -8.69 32.38 -8.95
CA ARG A 3 -7.93 31.85 -7.83
C ARG A 3 -8.30 30.38 -7.61
N ALA A 4 -7.34 29.49 -7.77
CA ALA A 4 -7.53 28.09 -7.45
C ALA A 4 -7.88 28.00 -5.93
N GLY A 5 -9.03 27.39 -5.59
CA GLY A 5 -9.49 27.32 -4.20
C GLY A 5 -8.71 26.33 -3.34
N ASN A 6 -9.03 26.28 -2.06
CA ASN A 6 -8.43 25.35 -1.11
C ASN A 6 -8.78 23.87 -1.41
N ILE A 7 -8.04 22.97 -0.82
CA ILE A 7 -8.13 21.52 -1.04
C ILE A 7 -8.56 20.84 0.26
N LEU A 8 -9.56 19.98 0.19
CA LEU A 8 -9.90 19.01 1.22
C LEU A 8 -9.32 17.66 0.81
N VAL A 9 -8.42 17.11 1.59
CA VAL A 9 -7.93 15.73 1.43
C VAL A 9 -8.71 14.84 2.39
N PHE A 10 -9.21 13.70 1.91
CA PHE A 10 -10.02 12.80 2.71
C PHE A 10 -9.46 11.37 2.68
N THR A 11 -9.25 10.78 3.85
CA THR A 11 -8.89 9.37 4.03
C THR A 11 -9.77 8.69 5.08
N GLN A 12 -9.94 7.37 4.99
CA GLN A 12 -10.72 6.59 5.96
C GLN A 12 -9.87 5.90 7.03
N TRP A 13 -8.58 6.22 7.09
CA TRP A 13 -7.68 5.71 8.13
C TRP A 13 -7.39 6.76 9.18
N SER A 14 -7.02 6.30 10.38
CA SER A 14 -6.54 7.16 11.47
C SER A 14 -5.21 7.81 11.10
N PHE A 15 -4.96 8.99 11.61
CA PHE A 15 -3.70 9.70 11.34
C PHE A 15 -2.46 8.85 11.67
N LYS A 16 -2.48 8.10 12.79
CA LYS A 16 -1.37 7.22 13.20
C LYS A 16 -1.28 5.91 12.43
N ASP A 17 -2.22 5.61 11.53
CA ASP A 17 -2.17 4.41 10.72
C ASP A 17 -0.95 4.43 9.79
N ALA A 18 -0.28 3.28 9.66
CA ALA A 18 0.90 3.16 8.81
C ALA A 18 0.63 3.61 7.36
N LEU A 19 -0.57 3.32 6.81
CA LEU A 19 -0.93 3.78 5.46
C LEU A 19 -1.04 5.30 5.36
N VAL A 20 -1.46 5.98 6.41
CA VAL A 20 -1.47 7.46 6.40
C VAL A 20 -0.06 7.99 6.47
N GLN A 21 0.77 7.46 7.36
CA GLN A 21 2.13 7.92 7.58
C GLN A 21 3.06 7.65 6.38
N THR A 22 2.94 6.46 5.77
CA THR A 22 3.88 6.02 4.72
C THR A 22 3.36 6.23 3.30
N TYR A 23 2.07 6.49 3.13
CA TYR A 23 1.44 6.65 1.82
C TYR A 23 0.74 8.00 1.68
N THR A 24 -0.26 8.31 2.52
CA THR A 24 -1.08 9.51 2.34
C THR A 24 -0.29 10.81 2.59
N LEU A 25 0.44 10.90 3.69
CA LEU A 25 1.19 12.12 4.06
C LEU A 25 2.30 12.46 3.06
N PRO A 26 3.14 11.54 2.59
CA PRO A 26 4.15 11.85 1.57
C PRO A 26 3.54 12.44 0.29
N TYR A 27 2.37 11.96 -0.14
CA TYR A 27 1.69 12.54 -1.30
C TYR A 27 1.08 13.92 -1.01
N ILE A 28 0.55 14.14 0.19
CA ILE A 28 0.08 15.47 0.60
C ILE A 28 1.24 16.48 0.64
N ASP A 29 2.40 16.06 1.12
CA ASP A 29 3.60 16.89 1.12
C ASP A 29 4.02 17.28 -0.31
N ILE A 30 4.01 16.34 -1.24
CA ILE A 30 4.26 16.61 -2.66
C ILE A 30 3.22 17.61 -3.23
N ILE A 31 1.94 17.42 -2.92
CA ILE A 31 0.88 18.34 -3.36
C ILE A 31 1.13 19.74 -2.75
N ARG A 32 1.48 19.81 -1.45
CA ARG A 32 1.78 21.08 -0.77
C ARG A 32 2.90 21.86 -1.44
N ASP A 33 3.96 21.17 -1.86
CA ASP A 33 5.13 21.78 -2.49
C ASP A 33 4.85 22.25 -3.94
N ILE A 34 3.83 21.72 -4.58
CA ILE A 34 3.45 22.05 -5.95
C ILE A 34 2.48 23.23 -6.02
N ILE A 35 1.49 23.24 -5.11
CA ILE A 35 0.43 24.26 -5.15
C ILE A 35 0.92 25.58 -4.54
N SER A 36 0.25 26.69 -4.92
CA SER A 36 0.56 28.02 -4.35
C SER A 36 0.47 28.03 -2.81
N PRO A 37 1.41 28.71 -2.11
CA PRO A 37 1.45 28.77 -0.64
C PRO A 37 0.18 29.35 0.00
N ASP A 38 -0.59 30.18 -0.70
CA ASP A 38 -1.85 30.77 -0.23
C ASP A 38 -3.01 29.77 -0.24
N ARG A 39 -2.90 28.64 -0.93
CA ARG A 39 -3.91 27.58 -0.92
C ARG A 39 -3.77 26.73 0.33
N LYS A 40 -4.85 26.57 1.06
CA LYS A 40 -4.90 25.72 2.26
C LYS A 40 -5.19 24.27 1.89
N ILE A 41 -4.54 23.33 2.58
CA ILE A 41 -4.87 21.90 2.57
C ILE A 41 -5.48 21.53 3.92
N ILE A 42 -6.67 20.90 3.89
CA ILE A 42 -7.30 20.35 5.08
C ILE A 42 -7.32 18.84 4.92
N LEU A 43 -6.60 18.12 5.79
CA LEU A 43 -6.64 16.66 5.85
C LEU A 43 -7.74 16.21 6.82
N VAL A 44 -8.69 15.45 6.32
CA VAL A 44 -9.70 14.76 7.13
C VAL A 44 -9.31 13.30 7.29
N THR A 45 -9.15 12.85 8.51
CA THR A 45 -8.89 11.45 8.87
C THR A 45 -10.08 10.84 9.59
N ALA A 46 -10.20 9.51 9.58
CA ALA A 46 -11.25 8.78 10.30
C ALA A 46 -10.62 7.97 11.46
N GLU A 47 -10.68 8.54 12.65
CA GLU A 47 -9.96 8.05 13.84
C GLU A 47 -10.61 6.79 14.44
N GLN A 48 -9.92 5.66 14.34
CA GLN A 48 -10.30 4.40 14.95
C GLN A 48 -9.96 4.43 16.44
N PRO A 49 -10.84 3.97 17.35
CA PRO A 49 -10.69 4.18 18.80
C PRO A 49 -9.35 3.69 19.39
N HIS A 50 -8.77 2.62 18.85
CA HIS A 50 -7.55 1.99 19.39
C HIS A 50 -6.25 2.72 19.00
N ILE A 51 -6.29 3.61 17.99
CA ILE A 51 -5.14 4.41 17.51
C ILE A 51 -5.51 5.88 17.26
N ALA A 52 -6.63 6.33 17.83
CA ALA A 52 -7.09 7.70 17.66
C ALA A 52 -6.11 8.71 18.26
N LEU A 53 -6.04 9.88 17.63
CA LEU A 53 -5.32 11.03 18.20
C LEU A 53 -6.04 11.54 19.44
N SER A 54 -5.30 11.91 20.46
CA SER A 54 -5.77 12.76 21.54
C SER A 54 -6.01 14.19 21.04
N LYS A 55 -6.73 15.00 21.80
CA LYS A 55 -6.96 16.40 21.46
C LYS A 55 -5.64 17.19 21.46
N ASP A 56 -4.74 16.89 22.39
CA ASP A 56 -3.44 17.57 22.50
C ASP A 56 -2.51 17.22 21.33
N GLU A 57 -2.47 15.96 20.93
CA GLU A 57 -1.72 15.54 19.74
C GLU A 57 -2.25 16.23 18.47
N ALA A 58 -3.57 16.24 18.28
CA ALA A 58 -4.17 16.93 17.13
C ALA A 58 -3.90 18.44 17.15
N HIS A 59 -3.91 19.06 18.33
CA HIS A 59 -3.54 20.46 18.49
C HIS A 59 -2.08 20.72 18.12
N GLN A 60 -1.17 19.88 18.61
CA GLN A 60 0.26 20.02 18.31
C GLN A 60 0.54 19.86 16.81
N ILE A 61 -0.05 18.83 16.15
CA ILE A 61 0.06 18.65 14.71
C ILE A 61 -0.43 19.89 13.96
N ASN A 62 -1.58 20.45 14.35
CA ASN A 62 -2.11 21.67 13.71
C ASN A 62 -1.18 22.86 13.88
N LYS A 63 -0.57 23.03 15.05
CA LYS A 63 0.42 24.08 15.32
C LYS A 63 1.65 23.94 14.42
N ASP A 64 2.15 22.73 14.26
CA ASP A 64 3.32 22.45 13.41
C ASP A 64 2.99 22.67 11.91
N TRP A 65 1.76 22.40 11.51
CA TRP A 65 1.29 22.52 10.14
C TRP A 65 0.86 23.94 9.74
N GLU A 66 0.66 24.84 10.70
CA GLU A 66 0.18 26.20 10.43
C GLU A 66 1.09 26.96 9.45
N ARG A 67 2.42 26.86 9.63
CA ARG A 67 3.41 27.50 8.76
C ARG A 67 3.35 27.02 7.31
N ARG A 68 2.84 25.80 7.10
CA ARG A 68 2.67 25.20 5.77
C ARG A 68 1.27 25.44 5.20
N ASN A 69 0.43 26.23 5.85
CA ASN A 69 -0.98 26.43 5.50
C ASN A 69 -1.74 25.09 5.35
N MET A 70 -1.51 24.20 6.31
CA MET A 70 -2.17 22.88 6.40
C MET A 70 -2.95 22.77 7.70
N GLN A 71 -3.99 21.95 7.70
CA GLN A 71 -4.80 21.69 8.89
C GLN A 71 -5.25 20.23 8.92
N LEU A 72 -5.15 19.61 10.10
CA LEU A 72 -5.72 18.29 10.38
C LEU A 72 -7.10 18.44 11.01
N LEU A 73 -8.06 17.67 10.49
CA LEU A 73 -9.41 17.57 11.00
C LEU A 73 -9.74 16.10 11.30
N PRO A 74 -9.45 15.60 12.50
CA PRO A 74 -9.75 14.22 12.87
C PRO A 74 -11.25 14.04 13.09
N GLU A 75 -11.85 13.07 12.40
CA GLU A 75 -13.26 12.68 12.52
C GLU A 75 -13.36 11.29 13.16
N PRO A 76 -14.37 11.02 14.00
CA PRO A 76 -14.56 9.68 14.55
C PRO A 76 -14.84 8.67 13.43
N TYR A 77 -14.13 7.53 13.45
CA TYR A 77 -14.37 6.43 12.52
C TYR A 77 -15.78 5.86 12.69
N LYS A 78 -16.49 5.67 11.59
CA LYS A 78 -17.79 5.01 11.56
C LYS A 78 -17.73 3.84 10.58
N ARG A 79 -17.97 2.62 11.07
CA ARG A 79 -18.06 1.44 10.20
C ARG A 79 -19.12 1.65 9.11
N PHE A 80 -18.85 1.16 7.92
CA PHE A 80 -19.79 1.18 6.80
C PHE A 80 -21.07 0.37 7.14
N GLY A 81 -22.29 0.93 6.95
CA GLY A 81 -23.56 0.23 7.22
C GLY A 81 -24.78 1.16 7.18
N LEU A 82 -25.95 0.62 6.77
CA LEU A 82 -27.21 1.37 6.56
C LEU A 82 -27.68 2.17 7.78
N LYS A 83 -27.69 1.58 8.99
CA LYS A 83 -28.11 2.28 10.23
C LYS A 83 -27.18 3.44 10.61
N LYS A 84 -25.97 3.49 10.02
CA LYS A 84 -24.94 4.50 10.31
C LYS A 84 -24.88 5.61 9.25
N LEU A 85 -25.54 5.44 8.11
CA LEU A 85 -25.74 6.53 7.15
C LEU A 85 -26.48 7.71 7.77
N VAL A 86 -27.50 7.46 8.59
CA VAL A 86 -28.26 8.51 9.30
C VAL A 86 -27.38 9.19 10.37
N ALA A 87 -26.60 8.41 11.14
CA ALA A 87 -25.65 8.98 12.11
C ALA A 87 -24.48 9.72 11.43
N SER A 88 -24.22 9.46 10.16
CA SER A 88 -23.23 10.17 9.34
C SER A 88 -23.74 11.53 8.81
N ALA A 89 -25.06 11.80 8.88
CA ALA A 89 -25.62 13.06 8.39
C ALA A 89 -25.06 14.29 9.12
N GLY A 90 -24.87 14.20 10.43
CA GLY A 90 -24.26 15.29 11.22
C GLY A 90 -22.81 15.59 10.81
N ASN A 91 -21.99 14.54 10.57
CA ASN A 91 -20.62 14.72 10.09
C ASN A 91 -20.59 15.26 8.65
N LEU A 92 -21.50 14.79 7.81
CA LEU A 92 -21.61 15.28 6.43
C LEU A 92 -21.99 16.77 6.43
N SER A 93 -22.96 17.18 7.26
CA SER A 93 -23.35 18.60 7.42
C SER A 93 -22.18 19.46 7.91
N ARG A 94 -21.42 18.97 8.90
CA ARG A 94 -20.21 19.65 9.41
C ARG A 94 -19.16 19.82 8.31
N LEU A 95 -18.86 18.76 7.55
CA LEU A 95 -17.90 18.82 6.45
C LEU A 95 -18.37 19.74 5.31
N ILE A 96 -19.68 19.79 5.01
CA ILE A 96 -20.24 20.79 4.09
C ILE A 96 -20.01 22.21 4.61
N GLY A 97 -20.20 22.43 5.92
CA GLY A 97 -19.89 23.72 6.56
C GLY A 97 -18.42 24.11 6.40
N VAL A 98 -17.50 23.16 6.64
CA VAL A 98 -16.05 23.37 6.43
C VAL A 98 -15.75 23.71 4.98
N ILE A 99 -16.29 22.94 4.01
CA ILE A 99 -16.09 23.17 2.58
C ILE A 99 -16.51 24.59 2.16
N LYS A 100 -17.67 25.05 2.65
CA LYS A 100 -18.16 26.40 2.36
C LYS A 100 -17.31 27.49 3.05
N LYS A 101 -17.05 27.35 4.35
CA LYS A 101 -16.28 28.30 5.15
C LYS A 101 -14.86 28.49 4.62
N GLU A 102 -14.18 27.38 4.37
CA GLU A 102 -12.79 27.36 3.91
C GLU A 102 -12.64 27.49 2.39
N LYS A 103 -13.74 27.75 1.66
CA LYS A 103 -13.75 27.94 0.20
C LYS A 103 -13.06 26.79 -0.56
N ILE A 104 -13.30 25.55 -0.12
CA ILE A 104 -12.77 24.35 -0.77
C ILE A 104 -13.34 24.24 -2.18
N LYS A 105 -12.46 24.08 -3.17
CA LYS A 105 -12.83 23.87 -4.58
C LYS A 105 -12.51 22.47 -5.07
N THR A 106 -11.60 21.76 -4.40
CA THR A 106 -11.18 20.42 -4.74
C THR A 106 -11.27 19.50 -3.54
N ILE A 107 -11.90 18.35 -3.69
CA ILE A 107 -11.91 17.26 -2.73
C ILE A 107 -11.04 16.14 -3.33
N HIS A 108 -9.94 15.80 -2.68
CA HIS A 108 -9.01 14.76 -3.06
C HIS A 108 -9.16 13.60 -2.08
N ALA A 109 -9.73 12.48 -2.52
CA ALA A 109 -9.98 11.33 -1.67
C ALA A 109 -8.97 10.22 -1.96
N PHE A 110 -8.33 9.70 -0.92
CA PHE A 110 -7.49 8.51 -1.00
C PHE A 110 -8.33 7.26 -0.77
N CYS A 111 -8.33 6.37 -1.76
CA CYS A 111 -9.09 5.13 -1.91
C CYS A 111 -10.61 5.31 -2.14
N THR A 112 -11.23 4.27 -2.71
CA THR A 112 -12.65 4.27 -3.11
C THR A 112 -13.64 4.35 -1.95
N PRO A 113 -13.40 3.78 -0.75
CA PRO A 113 -14.26 4.03 0.41
C PRO A 113 -14.32 5.50 0.83
N ALA A 114 -13.17 6.18 0.89
CA ALA A 114 -13.11 7.63 1.13
C ALA A 114 -13.78 8.41 -0.01
N GLY A 115 -13.55 7.97 -1.25
CA GLY A 115 -14.18 8.50 -2.46
C GLY A 115 -15.71 8.47 -2.42
N SER A 116 -16.30 7.50 -1.72
CA SER A 116 -17.76 7.41 -1.58
C SER A 116 -18.34 8.58 -0.78
N ILE A 117 -17.69 8.98 0.30
CA ILE A 117 -18.07 10.16 1.10
C ILE A 117 -17.75 11.44 0.32
N ALA A 118 -16.56 11.51 -0.28
CA ALA A 118 -16.12 12.62 -1.09
C ALA A 118 -17.05 12.88 -2.30
N TYR A 119 -17.60 11.81 -2.90
CA TYR A 119 -18.64 11.90 -3.95
C TYR A 119 -19.88 12.64 -3.44
N LEU A 120 -20.39 12.28 -2.26
CA LEU A 120 -21.57 12.94 -1.68
C LEU A 120 -21.28 14.42 -1.39
N LEU A 121 -20.12 14.71 -0.78
CA LEU A 121 -19.68 16.09 -0.52
C LEU A 121 -19.55 16.89 -1.82
N SER A 122 -18.90 16.33 -2.84
CA SER A 122 -18.76 16.96 -4.16
C SER A 122 -20.11 17.24 -4.82
N LYS A 123 -21.06 16.29 -4.71
CA LYS A 123 -22.41 16.46 -5.27
C LYS A 123 -23.18 17.60 -4.58
N LEU A 124 -23.05 17.73 -3.25
CA LEU A 124 -23.79 18.71 -2.45
C LEU A 124 -23.14 20.10 -2.46
N THR A 125 -21.84 20.20 -2.72
CA THR A 125 -21.12 21.49 -2.63
C THR A 125 -20.67 22.02 -3.98
N GLY A 126 -20.67 21.18 -5.03
CA GLY A 126 -20.12 21.54 -6.34
C GLY A 126 -18.59 21.50 -6.44
N ALA A 127 -17.88 21.10 -5.36
CA ALA A 127 -16.43 20.95 -5.39
C ALA A 127 -16.00 19.85 -6.37
N GLU A 128 -14.88 20.04 -7.05
CA GLU A 128 -14.28 19.05 -7.96
C GLU A 128 -13.83 17.83 -7.16
N LEU A 129 -14.01 16.64 -7.73
CA LEU A 129 -13.64 15.37 -7.09
C LEU A 129 -12.44 14.75 -7.78
N ILE A 130 -11.42 14.42 -7.01
CA ILE A 130 -10.27 13.61 -7.41
C ILE A 130 -10.30 12.36 -6.54
N ILE A 131 -10.18 11.18 -7.18
CA ILE A 131 -10.01 9.91 -6.47
C ILE A 131 -8.60 9.42 -6.72
N ASP A 132 -7.84 9.26 -5.67
CA ASP A 132 -6.50 8.69 -5.68
C ASP A 132 -6.50 7.29 -5.07
N SER A 133 -5.55 6.45 -5.46
CA SER A 133 -5.55 5.02 -5.09
C SER A 133 -6.89 4.35 -5.45
N TYR A 134 -7.33 4.66 -6.67
CA TYR A 134 -8.57 4.14 -7.23
C TYR A 134 -8.45 2.63 -7.50
N GLU A 135 -9.28 1.85 -6.82
CA GLU A 135 -9.24 0.38 -6.83
C GLU A 135 -10.64 -0.22 -6.68
N PRO A 136 -10.87 -1.51 -7.05
CA PRO A 136 -12.16 -2.18 -6.93
C PRO A 136 -12.38 -2.69 -5.49
N HIS A 137 -12.57 -1.80 -4.54
CA HIS A 137 -12.60 -2.12 -3.11
C HIS A 137 -13.78 -3.03 -2.73
N ALA A 138 -14.96 -2.83 -3.32
CA ALA A 138 -16.13 -3.67 -3.03
C ALA A 138 -15.86 -5.15 -3.39
N GLU A 139 -15.26 -5.42 -4.56
CA GLU A 139 -14.90 -6.78 -4.96
C GLU A 139 -13.77 -7.33 -4.09
N SER A 140 -12.77 -6.52 -3.76
CA SER A 140 -11.68 -6.90 -2.86
C SER A 140 -12.18 -7.35 -1.48
N MET A 141 -13.23 -6.71 -0.95
CA MET A 141 -13.85 -7.10 0.32
C MET A 141 -14.59 -8.44 0.25
N VAL A 142 -15.07 -8.82 -0.93
CA VAL A 142 -15.65 -10.15 -1.17
C VAL A 142 -14.54 -11.20 -1.29
N GLU A 143 -13.50 -10.91 -2.06
CA GLU A 143 -12.38 -11.84 -2.30
C GLU A 143 -11.58 -12.15 -1.03
N ASN A 144 -11.48 -11.20 -0.11
CA ASN A 144 -10.84 -11.44 1.19
C ASN A 144 -11.77 -12.08 2.25
N GLY A 145 -13.01 -12.43 1.86
CA GLY A 145 -13.97 -13.09 2.73
C GLY A 145 -14.69 -12.19 3.74
N THR A 146 -14.46 -10.88 3.72
CA THR A 146 -15.10 -9.94 4.66
C THR A 146 -16.58 -9.73 4.35
N TRP A 147 -16.96 -9.68 3.07
CA TRP A 147 -18.33 -9.48 2.62
C TRP A 147 -18.82 -10.62 1.73
N LYS A 148 -20.16 -10.84 1.76
CA LYS A 148 -20.83 -11.70 0.78
C LYS A 148 -21.09 -10.91 -0.50
N LYS A 149 -20.92 -11.53 -1.68
CA LYS A 149 -21.15 -10.93 -3.00
C LYS A 149 -22.56 -10.37 -3.18
N ASP A 150 -23.56 -11.01 -2.56
CA ASP A 150 -24.96 -10.55 -2.58
C ASP A 150 -25.33 -9.66 -1.42
N GLY A 151 -24.37 -9.35 -0.55
CA GLY A 151 -24.56 -8.55 0.65
C GLY A 151 -24.85 -7.08 0.35
N MET A 152 -25.63 -6.43 1.23
CA MET A 152 -25.98 -5.00 1.09
C MET A 152 -24.73 -4.11 1.10
N ALA A 153 -23.70 -4.44 1.90
CA ALA A 153 -22.47 -3.66 1.96
C ALA A 153 -21.75 -3.64 0.60
N TYR A 154 -21.63 -4.80 -0.05
CA TYR A 154 -21.10 -4.91 -1.41
C TYR A 154 -21.88 -4.07 -2.40
N LYS A 155 -23.22 -4.29 -2.47
CA LYS A 155 -24.11 -3.59 -3.43
C LYS A 155 -24.03 -2.07 -3.28
N ILE A 156 -24.04 -1.57 -2.05
CA ILE A 156 -23.96 -0.14 -1.76
C ILE A 156 -22.60 0.41 -2.19
N LEU A 157 -21.50 -0.20 -1.77
CA LEU A 157 -20.18 0.30 -2.10
C LEU A 157 -19.92 0.22 -3.60
N PHE A 158 -20.24 -0.89 -4.26
CA PHE A 158 -20.11 -1.05 -5.71
C PHE A 158 -20.91 0.03 -6.49
N SER A 159 -22.14 0.34 -6.04
CA SER A 159 -22.92 1.42 -6.63
C SER A 159 -22.28 2.80 -6.42
N LEU A 160 -21.68 3.02 -5.24
CA LEU A 160 -20.97 4.28 -4.94
C LEU A 160 -19.65 4.38 -5.72
N GLU A 161 -18.92 3.27 -5.92
CA GLU A 161 -17.74 3.21 -6.77
C GLU A 161 -18.06 3.61 -8.22
N LYS A 162 -19.13 3.06 -8.80
CA LYS A 162 -19.62 3.50 -10.10
C LYS A 162 -19.94 4.99 -10.14
N ARG A 163 -20.68 5.50 -9.16
CA ARG A 163 -21.11 6.91 -9.12
C ARG A 163 -19.94 7.88 -8.92
N GLN A 164 -18.97 7.54 -8.06
CA GLN A 164 -17.78 8.37 -7.88
C GLN A 164 -16.91 8.37 -9.13
N THR A 165 -16.80 7.22 -9.84
CA THR A 165 -16.09 7.11 -11.12
C THR A 165 -16.71 8.04 -12.17
N GLN A 166 -18.04 8.09 -12.28
CA GLN A 166 -18.77 8.99 -13.18
C GLN A 166 -18.59 10.47 -12.83
N ARG A 167 -18.44 10.80 -11.54
CA ARG A 167 -18.36 12.17 -11.04
C ARG A 167 -16.97 12.73 -11.00
N ALA A 168 -15.97 11.88 -10.80
CA ALA A 168 -14.59 12.32 -10.61
C ALA A 168 -14.09 13.11 -11.82
N LYS A 169 -13.50 14.27 -11.56
CA LYS A 169 -12.78 15.06 -12.57
C LYS A 169 -11.49 14.36 -12.97
N VAL A 170 -10.85 13.69 -12.00
CA VAL A 170 -9.60 12.95 -12.19
C VAL A 170 -9.67 11.65 -11.39
N LEU A 171 -9.23 10.56 -12.01
CA LEU A 171 -9.00 9.27 -11.38
C LEU A 171 -7.50 8.92 -11.44
N ILE A 172 -6.93 8.60 -10.31
CA ILE A 172 -5.54 8.17 -10.17
C ILE A 172 -5.56 6.75 -9.63
N ALA A 173 -5.21 5.78 -10.46
CA ALA A 173 -5.11 4.38 -10.08
C ALA A 173 -3.65 3.97 -9.89
N THR A 174 -3.42 2.81 -9.31
CA THR A 174 -2.06 2.27 -9.16
C THR A 174 -1.62 1.46 -10.37
N THR A 175 -2.55 1.04 -11.24
CA THR A 175 -2.28 0.27 -12.47
C THR A 175 -3.15 0.75 -13.64
N TRP A 176 -2.67 0.52 -14.87
CA TRP A 176 -3.44 0.83 -16.09
C TRP A 176 -4.72 -0.01 -16.22
N GLY A 177 -4.72 -1.24 -15.70
CA GLY A 177 -5.86 -2.15 -15.76
C GLY A 177 -7.15 -1.59 -15.17
N MET A 178 -7.06 -0.62 -14.23
CA MET A 178 -8.24 0.02 -13.64
C MET A 178 -9.06 0.84 -14.63
N LYS A 179 -8.47 1.36 -15.71
CA LYS A 179 -9.22 2.05 -16.76
C LYS A 179 -10.17 1.09 -17.48
N GLN A 180 -9.67 -0.08 -17.86
CA GLN A 180 -10.49 -1.12 -18.48
C GLN A 180 -11.52 -1.69 -17.51
N TYR A 181 -11.13 -1.91 -16.24
CA TYR A 181 -12.06 -2.32 -15.19
C TYR A 181 -13.26 -1.37 -15.06
N ALA A 182 -13.03 -0.05 -15.07
CA ALA A 182 -14.09 0.94 -14.98
C ALA A 182 -15.07 0.84 -16.15
N LEU A 183 -14.58 0.57 -17.35
CA LEU A 183 -15.42 0.33 -18.52
C LEU A 183 -16.22 -0.95 -18.39
N ASP A 184 -15.57 -2.07 -18.09
CA ASP A 184 -16.18 -3.41 -18.09
C ASP A 184 -17.17 -3.59 -16.93
N ARG A 185 -16.84 -3.08 -15.74
CA ARG A 185 -17.61 -3.32 -14.52
C ARG A 185 -18.60 -2.21 -14.18
N TYR A 186 -18.23 -0.96 -14.43
CA TYR A 186 -19.09 0.19 -14.14
C TYR A 186 -19.79 0.75 -15.39
N GLY A 187 -19.37 0.38 -16.60
CA GLY A 187 -19.85 0.96 -17.86
C GLY A 187 -19.46 2.43 -17.98
N VAL A 188 -18.28 2.81 -17.47
CA VAL A 188 -17.82 4.21 -17.44
C VAL A 188 -16.51 4.33 -18.21
N GLU A 189 -16.53 5.11 -19.28
CA GLU A 189 -15.32 5.52 -19.99
C GLU A 189 -14.65 6.68 -19.24
N VAL A 190 -13.44 6.44 -18.71
CA VAL A 190 -12.69 7.43 -17.94
C VAL A 190 -11.82 8.27 -18.85
N LYS A 191 -12.03 9.61 -18.84
CA LYS A 191 -11.30 10.56 -19.69
C LYS A 191 -9.98 11.02 -19.06
N ASN A 192 -10.03 11.51 -17.83
CA ASN A 192 -8.85 12.01 -17.10
C ASN A 192 -8.36 10.92 -16.13
N PHE A 193 -7.45 10.09 -16.62
CA PHE A 193 -6.95 8.93 -15.90
C PHE A 193 -5.42 8.96 -15.85
N PHE A 194 -4.89 8.82 -14.62
CA PHE A 194 -3.47 8.74 -14.36
C PHE A 194 -3.13 7.43 -13.66
N VAL A 195 -1.91 6.95 -13.88
CA VAL A 195 -1.38 5.80 -13.17
C VAL A 195 -0.23 6.24 -12.28
N LYS A 196 -0.44 6.12 -10.99
CA LYS A 196 0.50 6.42 -9.92
C LYS A 196 0.67 5.15 -9.07
N PRO A 197 1.70 4.34 -9.32
CA PRO A 197 1.97 3.17 -8.50
C PRO A 197 2.23 3.58 -7.04
N ALA A 198 2.22 2.62 -6.13
CA ALA A 198 2.64 2.86 -4.76
C ALA A 198 4.13 3.24 -4.74
N CYS A 199 4.42 4.54 -4.62
CA CYS A 199 5.79 5.06 -4.57
C CYS A 199 6.41 4.84 -3.19
N VAL A 200 7.73 4.78 -3.15
CA VAL A 200 8.51 4.56 -1.94
C VAL A 200 9.58 5.65 -1.75
N ASP A 201 9.95 5.88 -0.51
CA ASP A 201 11.05 6.79 -0.17
C ASP A 201 12.39 6.10 -0.50
N LEU A 202 12.95 6.50 -1.65
CA LEU A 202 14.21 5.95 -2.14
C LEU A 202 15.44 6.43 -1.35
N ALA A 203 15.32 7.48 -0.54
CA ALA A 203 16.39 7.90 0.37
C ALA A 203 16.41 7.02 1.62
N LYS A 204 15.23 6.72 2.16
CA LYS A 204 15.05 5.84 3.33
C LYS A 204 15.35 4.39 2.99
N PHE A 205 14.78 3.89 1.89
CA PHE A 205 15.04 2.54 1.38
C PHE A 205 16.12 2.61 0.31
N SER A 206 17.32 2.22 0.66
CA SER A 206 18.47 2.19 -0.26
C SER A 206 19.35 0.98 0.03
N PRO A 207 20.01 0.41 -1.00
CA PRO A 207 20.91 -0.70 -0.79
C PRO A 207 21.99 -0.33 0.23
N ALA A 208 22.17 -1.19 1.21
CA ALA A 208 23.16 -1.04 2.26
C ALA A 208 23.93 -2.35 2.44
N GLU A 209 25.08 -2.29 3.08
CA GLU A 209 25.76 -3.47 3.59
C GLU A 209 24.93 -4.13 4.70
N LYS A 210 25.04 -5.44 4.83
CA LYS A 210 24.37 -6.18 5.89
C LYS A 210 24.89 -5.72 7.25
N ASP A 211 23.96 -5.38 8.18
CA ASP A 211 24.33 -4.98 9.54
C ASP A 211 24.99 -6.14 10.29
N GLY A 212 26.31 -6.02 10.54
CA GLY A 212 27.11 -7.08 11.16
C GLY A 212 26.67 -7.43 12.59
N ASN A 213 26.09 -6.47 13.33
CA ASN A 213 25.56 -6.74 14.67
C ASN A 213 24.27 -7.56 14.60
N LEU A 214 23.38 -7.23 13.66
CA LEU A 214 22.16 -8.01 13.44
C LEU A 214 22.47 -9.41 12.88
N LEU A 215 23.46 -9.53 11.97
CA LEU A 215 23.90 -10.86 11.49
C LEU A 215 24.34 -11.77 12.65
N LYS A 216 25.10 -11.24 13.61
CA LYS A 216 25.50 -11.97 14.83
C LYS A 216 24.32 -12.25 15.76
N GLU A 217 23.46 -11.24 16.00
CA GLU A 217 22.27 -11.38 16.85
C GLU A 217 21.37 -12.54 16.38
N PHE A 218 21.18 -12.67 15.06
CA PHE A 218 20.33 -13.71 14.48
C PHE A 218 21.04 -15.00 14.07
N GLY A 219 22.36 -15.04 14.11
CA GLY A 219 23.15 -16.18 13.59
C GLY A 219 23.05 -16.33 12.07
N PHE A 220 23.02 -15.20 11.35
CA PHE A 220 22.87 -15.16 9.87
C PHE A 220 24.18 -14.97 9.13
N GLU A 221 25.31 -15.04 9.83
CA GLU A 221 26.65 -14.92 9.21
C GLU A 221 26.85 -16.02 8.17
N ASN A 222 27.21 -15.60 6.96
CA ASN A 222 27.41 -16.50 5.80
C ASN A 222 26.16 -17.30 5.38
N LYS A 223 24.97 -16.84 5.74
CA LYS A 223 23.70 -17.51 5.38
C LYS A 223 23.00 -16.80 4.21
N ILE A 224 22.21 -17.56 3.47
CA ILE A 224 21.25 -17.07 2.49
C ILE A 224 19.98 -16.70 3.27
N VAL A 225 19.62 -15.42 3.25
CA VAL A 225 18.52 -14.88 4.05
C VAL A 225 17.36 -14.49 3.15
N CYS A 226 16.21 -15.15 3.34
CA CYS A 226 14.94 -14.72 2.83
C CYS A 226 14.32 -13.72 3.81
N VAL A 227 13.80 -12.58 3.32
CA VAL A 227 13.11 -11.59 4.17
C VAL A 227 11.65 -11.41 3.77
N TYR A 228 10.81 -11.21 4.76
CA TYR A 228 9.41 -10.82 4.58
C TYR A 228 9.02 -9.74 5.57
N ALA A 229 8.48 -8.61 5.09
CA ALA A 229 7.96 -7.55 5.94
C ALA A 229 6.43 -7.43 5.74
N GLY A 230 5.64 -7.90 6.69
CA GLY A 230 4.18 -7.82 6.55
C GLY A 230 3.37 -8.74 7.48
N LYS A 231 2.07 -8.72 7.23
CA LYS A 231 1.10 -9.56 7.95
C LYS A 231 1.01 -10.95 7.30
N LEU A 232 0.69 -11.95 8.10
CA LEU A 232 0.29 -13.28 7.61
C LEU A 232 -1.23 -13.36 7.48
N GLY A 233 -1.71 -14.11 6.48
CA GLY A 233 -3.13 -14.32 6.25
C GLY A 233 -3.87 -13.10 5.69
N GLY A 234 -5.20 -13.15 5.68
CA GLY A 234 -6.04 -12.15 5.05
C GLY A 234 -5.83 -12.11 3.53
N ILE A 235 -5.27 -11.01 3.03
CA ILE A 235 -4.91 -10.86 1.60
C ILE A 235 -3.57 -11.53 1.25
N TYR A 236 -2.85 -12.07 2.22
CA TYR A 236 -1.58 -12.77 2.02
C TYR A 236 -1.77 -14.26 2.25
N LEU A 237 -0.96 -15.05 1.55
CA LEU A 237 -0.79 -16.47 1.78
C LEU A 237 -0.16 -16.68 3.18
N LYS A 238 -0.44 -17.82 3.78
CA LYS A 238 0.14 -18.17 5.09
C LYS A 238 0.80 -19.56 5.03
N GLU A 239 0.03 -20.60 4.84
CA GLU A 239 0.51 -21.98 4.80
C GLU A 239 1.51 -22.15 3.65
N GLU A 240 1.18 -21.63 2.48
CA GLU A 240 2.00 -21.73 1.26
C GLU A 240 3.35 -20.99 1.39
N VAL A 241 3.41 -19.96 2.23
CA VAL A 241 4.68 -19.30 2.57
C VAL A 241 5.61 -20.28 3.28
N PHE A 242 5.11 -20.96 4.30
CA PHE A 242 5.95 -21.90 5.07
C PHE A 242 6.30 -23.14 4.25
N ASP A 243 5.41 -23.59 3.33
CA ASP A 243 5.74 -24.65 2.38
C ASP A 243 6.90 -24.23 1.45
N PHE A 244 6.88 -22.99 0.93
CA PHE A 244 8.00 -22.44 0.15
C PHE A 244 9.28 -22.34 0.98
N ILE A 245 9.21 -21.86 2.22
CA ILE A 245 10.37 -21.77 3.14
C ILE A 245 10.92 -23.17 3.46
N LYS A 246 10.05 -24.17 3.59
CA LYS A 246 10.50 -25.58 3.75
C LYS A 246 11.30 -26.05 2.54
N LEU A 247 10.82 -25.76 1.33
CA LEU A 247 11.56 -26.11 0.11
C LEU A 247 12.90 -25.37 0.01
N CYS A 248 12.97 -24.09 0.40
CA CYS A 248 14.22 -23.35 0.50
C CYS A 248 15.18 -23.99 1.51
N TYR A 249 14.67 -24.36 2.69
CA TYR A 249 15.48 -25.09 3.68
C TYR A 249 15.94 -26.46 3.14
N ASP A 250 15.10 -27.20 2.45
CA ASP A 250 15.48 -28.49 1.89
C ASP A 250 16.57 -28.37 0.82
N HIS A 251 16.62 -27.26 0.12
CA HIS A 251 17.64 -26.98 -0.91
C HIS A 251 18.97 -26.51 -0.29
N TRP A 252 18.94 -25.48 0.57
CA TRP A 252 20.17 -24.87 1.13
C TRP A 252 20.56 -25.38 2.51
N LYS A 253 19.69 -26.19 3.15
CA LYS A 253 19.90 -26.76 4.50
C LYS A 253 20.28 -25.67 5.52
N ASP A 254 21.33 -25.90 6.30
CA ASP A 254 21.77 -24.98 7.36
C ASP A 254 22.28 -23.63 6.85
N ASP A 255 22.50 -23.47 5.55
CA ASP A 255 22.89 -22.19 4.96
C ASP A 255 21.71 -21.25 4.70
N PHE A 256 20.46 -21.70 4.95
CA PHE A 256 19.26 -20.90 4.77
C PHE A 256 18.73 -20.33 6.08
N ARG A 257 18.20 -19.08 6.02
CA ARG A 257 17.45 -18.43 7.10
C ARG A 257 16.26 -17.66 6.56
N PHE A 258 15.20 -17.58 7.36
CA PHE A 258 14.03 -16.79 7.07
C PHE A 258 13.78 -15.76 8.15
N LEU A 259 13.76 -14.47 7.79
CA LEU A 259 13.46 -13.35 8.68
C LEU A 259 12.10 -12.75 8.37
N MET A 260 11.21 -12.79 9.33
CA MET A 260 9.88 -12.18 9.23
C MET A 260 9.80 -10.91 10.08
N LEU A 261 9.56 -9.76 9.45
CA LEU A 261 9.22 -8.52 10.14
C LEU A 261 7.69 -8.42 10.20
N THR A 262 7.11 -8.88 11.31
CA THR A 262 5.66 -9.08 11.41
C THR A 262 5.14 -8.83 12.83
N ASN A 263 3.86 -8.51 12.93
CA ASN A 263 3.10 -8.48 14.18
C ASN A 263 2.27 -9.76 14.41
N ALA A 264 2.49 -10.82 13.63
CA ALA A 264 1.88 -12.11 13.85
C ALA A 264 2.30 -12.67 15.21
N LYS A 265 1.40 -13.39 15.86
CA LYS A 265 1.70 -14.02 17.14
C LYS A 265 2.73 -15.15 16.98
N LYS A 266 3.63 -15.27 17.93
CA LYS A 266 4.67 -16.30 17.90
C LYS A 266 4.08 -17.71 17.82
N GLU A 267 2.94 -17.93 18.48
CA GLU A 267 2.21 -19.20 18.47
C GLU A 267 1.72 -19.58 17.07
N GLU A 268 1.28 -18.58 16.29
CA GLU A 268 0.84 -18.81 14.90
C GLU A 268 2.00 -19.19 13.98
N ILE A 269 3.17 -18.57 14.18
CA ILE A 269 4.39 -18.88 13.43
C ILE A 269 4.91 -20.27 13.83
N ASN A 270 4.96 -20.58 15.13
CA ASN A 270 5.42 -21.86 15.63
C ASN A 270 4.53 -23.02 15.15
N ALA A 271 3.23 -22.81 15.06
CA ALA A 271 2.31 -23.82 14.52
C ALA A 271 2.66 -24.18 13.06
N GLU A 272 3.00 -23.20 12.22
CA GLU A 272 3.42 -23.45 10.85
C GLU A 272 4.81 -24.11 10.76
N VAL A 273 5.75 -23.68 11.60
CA VAL A 273 7.09 -24.30 11.71
C VAL A 273 6.93 -25.78 12.06
N LEU A 274 6.11 -26.11 13.06
CA LEU A 274 5.82 -27.50 13.45
C LEU A 274 5.14 -28.28 12.32
N ARG A 275 4.13 -27.69 11.65
CA ARG A 275 3.41 -28.31 10.53
C ARG A 275 4.34 -28.74 9.41
N THR A 276 5.31 -27.88 9.07
CA THR A 276 6.22 -28.10 7.95
C THR A 276 7.49 -28.89 8.33
N GLY A 277 7.76 -29.07 9.60
CA GLY A 277 8.99 -29.72 10.09
C GLY A 277 10.27 -28.92 9.77
N ILE A 278 10.17 -27.60 9.64
CA ILE A 278 11.32 -26.71 9.54
C ILE A 278 11.98 -26.64 10.93
N PRO A 279 13.32 -26.73 11.04
CA PRO A 279 13.99 -26.51 12.31
C PRO A 279 13.72 -25.10 12.86
N GLU A 280 13.46 -24.98 14.17
CA GLU A 280 13.06 -23.71 14.80
C GLU A 280 14.06 -22.55 14.58
N ASN A 281 15.37 -22.88 14.52
CA ASN A 281 16.43 -21.90 14.31
C ASN A 281 16.48 -21.30 12.88
N ILE A 282 15.72 -21.84 11.94
CA ILE A 282 15.65 -21.35 10.56
C ILE A 282 14.73 -20.15 10.45
N VAL A 283 13.63 -20.10 11.23
CA VAL A 283 12.61 -19.06 11.15
C VAL A 283 12.75 -18.08 12.30
N ASN A 284 13.04 -16.82 11.98
CA ASN A 284 13.13 -15.74 12.94
C ASN A 284 12.03 -14.71 12.68
N SER A 285 11.40 -14.21 13.73
CA SER A 285 10.37 -13.19 13.61
C SER A 285 10.56 -12.07 14.63
N LYS A 286 10.32 -10.84 14.17
CA LYS A 286 10.43 -9.64 15.00
C LYS A 286 9.43 -8.59 14.53
N PHE A 287 8.83 -7.86 15.46
CA PHE A 287 8.15 -6.63 15.13
C PHE A 287 9.15 -5.47 15.14
N VAL A 288 9.12 -4.66 14.09
CA VAL A 288 9.92 -3.43 13.99
C VAL A 288 9.05 -2.30 13.47
N TYR A 289 9.34 -1.08 13.90
CA TYR A 289 8.70 0.11 13.33
C TYR A 289 9.21 0.37 11.92
N HIS A 290 8.39 1.01 11.09
CA HIS A 290 8.68 1.22 9.67
C HIS A 290 10.02 1.93 9.42
N ASP A 291 10.48 2.75 10.36
CA ASP A 291 11.76 3.46 10.25
C ASP A 291 12.96 2.53 10.36
N GLU A 292 12.83 1.41 11.03
CA GLU A 292 13.88 0.40 11.18
C GLU A 292 13.84 -0.67 10.09
N VAL A 293 12.72 -0.80 9.36
CA VAL A 293 12.54 -1.85 8.34
C VAL A 293 13.71 -1.92 7.35
N PRO A 294 14.25 -0.80 6.79
CA PRO A 294 15.37 -0.88 5.85
C PRO A 294 16.61 -1.56 6.42
N ARG A 295 16.92 -1.32 7.70
CA ARG A 295 18.04 -1.93 8.40
C ARG A 295 17.93 -3.46 8.45
N TYR A 296 16.74 -3.98 8.74
CA TYR A 296 16.50 -5.44 8.75
C TYR A 296 16.41 -6.03 7.35
N LEU A 297 15.83 -5.31 6.38
CA LEU A 297 15.78 -5.75 4.99
C LEU A 297 17.19 -5.85 4.38
N SER A 298 18.17 -5.06 4.86
CA SER A 298 19.55 -5.14 4.39
C SER A 298 20.20 -6.51 4.62
N LEU A 299 19.69 -7.31 5.58
CA LEU A 299 20.16 -8.67 5.84
C LEU A 299 19.77 -9.65 4.74
N GLY A 300 18.74 -9.34 3.95
CA GLY A 300 18.18 -10.21 2.93
C GLY A 300 19.07 -10.40 1.72
N ASP A 301 19.03 -11.59 1.16
CA ASP A 301 19.53 -11.90 -0.18
C ASP A 301 18.40 -11.89 -1.21
N PHE A 302 17.17 -12.18 -0.76
CA PHE A 302 15.94 -12.03 -1.53
C PHE A 302 14.74 -11.80 -0.60
N ALA A 303 13.64 -11.34 -1.16
CA ALA A 303 12.41 -11.10 -0.45
C ALA A 303 11.24 -11.91 -1.03
N ILE A 304 10.18 -12.11 -0.25
CA ILE A 304 8.94 -12.68 -0.74
C ILE A 304 7.79 -11.68 -0.61
N ASN A 305 6.89 -11.67 -1.59
CA ASN A 305 5.61 -10.97 -1.52
C ASN A 305 4.45 -11.93 -1.82
N PRO A 306 3.99 -12.67 -0.81
CA PRO A 306 3.04 -13.77 -0.97
C PRO A 306 1.58 -13.25 -0.98
N VAL A 307 1.26 -12.33 -1.88
CA VAL A 307 -0.10 -11.83 -2.06
C VAL A 307 -0.95 -12.91 -2.71
N LYS A 308 -2.16 -13.16 -2.21
CA LYS A 308 -3.11 -14.08 -2.84
C LYS A 308 -3.45 -13.60 -4.26
N PRO A 309 -3.30 -14.45 -5.30
CA PRO A 309 -3.50 -14.05 -6.69
C PRO A 309 -5.00 -13.99 -7.06
N VAL A 310 -5.78 -13.22 -6.28
CA VAL A 310 -7.20 -12.99 -6.56
C VAL A 310 -7.39 -11.89 -7.61
N PRO A 311 -8.50 -11.88 -8.37
CA PRO A 311 -8.71 -10.99 -9.52
C PRO A 311 -8.47 -9.50 -9.24
N THR A 312 -8.84 -8.99 -8.05
CA THR A 312 -8.65 -7.56 -7.75
C THR A 312 -7.20 -7.16 -7.51
N LYS A 313 -6.30 -8.13 -7.24
CA LYS A 313 -4.89 -7.82 -6.95
C LYS A 313 -4.09 -7.37 -8.16
N ARG A 314 -4.59 -7.62 -9.37
CA ARG A 314 -4.01 -7.02 -10.58
C ARG A 314 -4.22 -5.50 -10.70
N TYR A 315 -5.06 -4.92 -9.83
CA TYR A 315 -5.35 -3.48 -9.83
C TYR A 315 -4.73 -2.70 -8.67
N CYS A 316 -3.93 -3.37 -7.83
CA CYS A 316 -3.36 -2.76 -6.63
C CYS A 316 -1.86 -3.05 -6.55
N THR A 317 -1.01 -2.03 -6.62
CA THR A 317 0.44 -2.21 -6.41
C THR A 317 0.77 -2.45 -4.94
N SER A 318 1.73 -3.31 -4.70
CA SER A 318 2.26 -3.57 -3.36
C SER A 318 3.37 -2.55 -3.01
N ILE A 319 3.23 -1.87 -1.88
CA ILE A 319 4.29 -0.98 -1.35
C ILE A 319 5.55 -1.79 -1.08
N LYS A 320 5.42 -3.04 -0.58
CA LYS A 320 6.54 -3.92 -0.26
C LYS A 320 7.46 -4.18 -1.45
N ASP A 321 6.88 -4.42 -2.65
CA ASP A 321 7.69 -4.66 -3.84
C ASP A 321 8.57 -3.44 -4.16
N GLY A 322 8.00 -2.24 -4.01
CA GLY A 322 8.75 -1.00 -4.13
C GLY A 322 9.88 -0.87 -3.09
N GLU A 323 9.60 -1.21 -1.84
CA GLU A 323 10.58 -1.19 -0.75
C GLU A 323 11.69 -2.22 -0.99
N TYR A 324 11.35 -3.46 -1.38
CA TYR A 324 12.31 -4.51 -1.70
C TYR A 324 13.19 -4.11 -2.90
N TRP A 325 12.58 -3.61 -3.98
CA TRP A 325 13.34 -3.12 -5.13
C TRP A 325 14.23 -1.93 -4.76
N ALA A 326 13.76 -1.04 -3.90
CA ALA A 326 14.55 0.08 -3.41
C ALA A 326 15.78 -0.38 -2.62
N MET A 327 15.69 -1.49 -1.89
CA MET A 327 16.80 -2.16 -1.20
C MET A 327 17.68 -3.01 -2.13
N GLY A 328 17.30 -3.19 -3.40
CA GLY A 328 18.00 -4.02 -4.36
C GLY A 328 17.77 -5.53 -4.15
N LEU A 329 16.65 -5.90 -3.56
CA LEU A 329 16.30 -7.31 -3.30
C LEU A 329 15.48 -7.90 -4.43
N PRO A 330 15.86 -9.05 -4.99
CA PRO A 330 15.00 -9.82 -5.89
C PRO A 330 13.77 -10.33 -5.12
N VAL A 331 12.61 -10.35 -5.79
CA VAL A 331 11.34 -10.69 -5.15
C VAL A 331 10.76 -11.96 -5.72
N VAL A 332 10.36 -12.88 -4.85
CA VAL A 332 9.50 -14.02 -5.20
C VAL A 332 8.05 -13.60 -4.95
N ILE A 333 7.23 -13.59 -6.00
CA ILE A 333 5.87 -13.03 -5.98
C ILE A 333 4.88 -13.98 -6.65
N SER A 334 3.62 -13.93 -6.23
CA SER A 334 2.50 -14.61 -6.90
C SER A 334 2.25 -14.01 -8.30
N PRO A 335 1.70 -14.78 -9.24
CA PRO A 335 1.35 -14.28 -10.57
C PRO A 335 0.18 -13.28 -10.51
N ARG A 336 0.13 -12.39 -11.48
CA ARG A 336 -0.96 -11.41 -11.66
C ARG A 336 -1.16 -10.46 -10.47
N ILE A 337 -0.09 -10.09 -9.81
CA ILE A 337 -0.11 -9.06 -8.78
C ILE A 337 0.30 -7.73 -9.41
N SER A 338 -0.65 -6.84 -9.57
CA SER A 338 -0.50 -5.54 -10.26
C SER A 338 0.29 -5.65 -11.58
N ASP A 339 1.06 -4.64 -11.92
CA ASP A 339 2.07 -4.67 -12.99
C ASP A 339 3.39 -5.29 -12.47
N ASP A 340 3.50 -5.59 -11.16
CA ASP A 340 4.74 -6.01 -10.50
C ASP A 340 5.22 -7.38 -10.98
N SER A 341 4.29 -8.33 -11.12
CA SER A 341 4.64 -9.66 -11.64
C SER A 341 5.24 -9.58 -13.05
N GLU A 342 4.64 -8.77 -13.92
CA GLU A 342 5.11 -8.58 -15.30
C GLU A 342 6.48 -7.84 -15.34
N ILE A 343 6.67 -6.84 -14.47
CA ILE A 343 7.94 -6.13 -14.35
C ILE A 343 9.05 -7.08 -13.91
N ILE A 344 8.80 -7.92 -12.89
CA ILE A 344 9.77 -8.88 -12.37
C ILE A 344 10.20 -9.88 -13.45
N GLU A 345 9.23 -10.42 -14.22
CA GLU A 345 9.53 -11.35 -15.32
C GLU A 345 10.32 -10.67 -16.44
N LYS A 346 9.81 -9.55 -16.93
CA LYS A 346 10.43 -8.80 -18.04
C LYS A 346 11.85 -8.35 -17.72
N GLU A 347 12.06 -7.85 -16.52
CA GLU A 347 13.36 -7.29 -16.11
C GLU A 347 14.28 -8.38 -15.51
N ASN A 348 13.82 -9.61 -15.35
CA ASN A 348 14.58 -10.72 -14.73
C ASN A 348 15.20 -10.30 -13.38
N THR A 349 14.34 -9.88 -12.43
CA THR A 349 14.74 -9.31 -11.15
C THR A 349 14.09 -10.00 -9.96
N GLY A 350 13.63 -11.21 -10.17
CA GLY A 350 12.98 -12.05 -9.20
C GLY A 350 12.32 -13.25 -9.86
N VAL A 351 11.37 -13.84 -9.18
CA VAL A 351 10.65 -15.04 -9.65
C VAL A 351 9.15 -14.84 -9.44
N VAL A 352 8.38 -15.07 -10.50
CA VAL A 352 6.92 -15.15 -10.42
C VAL A 352 6.53 -16.62 -10.36
N VAL A 353 5.83 -17.01 -9.31
CA VAL A 353 5.48 -18.42 -9.07
C VAL A 353 4.14 -18.55 -8.36
N ASP A 354 3.36 -19.54 -8.74
CA ASP A 354 2.18 -19.94 -7.99
C ASP A 354 2.63 -20.73 -6.75
N PHE A 355 2.40 -20.17 -5.58
CA PHE A 355 2.79 -20.79 -4.32
C PHE A 355 2.01 -22.07 -3.99
N SER A 356 0.94 -22.39 -4.73
CA SER A 356 0.21 -23.66 -4.60
C SER A 356 0.77 -24.78 -5.49
N ASP A 357 1.66 -24.47 -6.44
CA ASP A 357 2.32 -25.44 -7.32
C ASP A 357 3.71 -25.82 -6.81
N GLY A 358 3.82 -26.90 -6.06
CA GLY A 358 5.08 -27.39 -5.50
C GLY A 358 6.17 -27.66 -6.55
N ALA A 359 5.82 -28.13 -7.75
CA ALA A 359 6.77 -28.37 -8.82
C ALA A 359 7.30 -27.04 -9.40
N ALA A 360 6.44 -26.03 -9.53
CA ALA A 360 6.86 -24.68 -9.94
C ALA A 360 7.75 -24.04 -8.87
N LEU A 361 7.41 -24.22 -7.59
CA LEU A 361 8.24 -23.72 -6.47
C LEU A 361 9.65 -24.32 -6.49
N LEU A 362 9.79 -25.64 -6.69
CA LEU A 362 11.12 -26.26 -6.80
C LEU A 362 11.93 -25.67 -7.96
N ARG A 363 11.33 -25.51 -9.14
CA ARG A 363 12.01 -24.87 -10.28
C ARG A 363 12.37 -23.41 -9.99
N SER A 364 11.56 -22.70 -9.19
CA SER A 364 11.78 -21.30 -8.83
C SER A 364 13.03 -21.11 -7.95
N ILE A 365 13.32 -22.07 -7.08
CA ILE A 365 14.51 -22.02 -6.20
C ILE A 365 15.79 -22.04 -7.03
N GLY A 366 15.91 -22.90 -8.04
CA GLY A 366 17.07 -22.91 -8.92
C GLY A 366 17.27 -21.62 -9.72
N LYS A 367 16.16 -20.99 -10.18
CA LYS A 367 16.22 -19.66 -10.80
C LYS A 367 16.67 -18.59 -9.81
N LEU A 368 16.17 -18.66 -8.58
CA LEU A 368 16.51 -17.71 -7.52
C LEU A 368 17.99 -17.84 -7.15
N GLU A 369 18.50 -19.06 -6.98
CA GLU A 369 19.93 -19.32 -6.71
C GLU A 369 20.82 -18.72 -7.80
N ALA A 370 20.49 -18.92 -9.08
CA ALA A 370 21.20 -18.32 -10.19
C ALA A 370 21.16 -16.78 -10.15
N LEU A 371 20.02 -16.19 -9.79
CA LEU A 371 19.88 -14.73 -9.65
C LEU A 371 20.75 -14.15 -8.54
N ILE A 372 20.75 -14.79 -7.35
CA ILE A 372 21.48 -14.26 -6.19
C ILE A 372 22.98 -14.57 -6.23
N SER A 373 23.48 -15.31 -7.23
CA SER A 373 24.92 -15.60 -7.39
C SER A 373 25.74 -14.36 -7.74
N ASP A 374 25.19 -13.42 -8.56
CA ASP A 374 25.80 -12.12 -8.88
C ASP A 374 25.10 -10.98 -8.11
N LYS A 375 25.40 -10.89 -6.83
CA LYS A 375 24.71 -9.99 -5.90
C LYS A 375 24.88 -8.50 -6.25
N VAL A 376 26.05 -8.09 -6.74
CA VAL A 376 26.36 -6.66 -6.91
C VAL A 376 25.65 -6.09 -8.13
N ALA A 377 25.80 -6.72 -9.28
CA ALA A 377 25.15 -6.28 -10.52
C ALA A 377 23.61 -6.36 -10.39
N LEU A 378 23.12 -7.43 -9.77
CA LEU A 378 21.69 -7.60 -9.54
C LEU A 378 21.09 -6.50 -8.63
N LYS A 379 21.74 -6.19 -7.50
CA LYS A 379 21.29 -5.10 -6.59
C LYS A 379 21.18 -3.77 -7.31
N GLN A 380 22.17 -3.41 -8.11
CA GLN A 380 22.16 -2.16 -8.89
C GLN A 380 21.02 -2.16 -9.91
N LYS A 381 20.85 -3.26 -10.66
CA LYS A 381 19.77 -3.42 -11.63
C LYS A 381 18.38 -3.26 -10.98
N ILE A 382 18.13 -3.94 -9.87
CA ILE A 382 16.86 -3.88 -9.13
C ILE A 382 16.62 -2.46 -8.59
N ARG A 383 17.67 -1.79 -8.09
CA ARG A 383 17.57 -0.40 -7.65
C ARG A 383 17.10 0.53 -8.77
N GLN A 384 17.58 0.36 -10.00
CA GLN A 384 17.14 1.14 -11.16
C GLN A 384 15.65 0.90 -11.47
N ILE A 385 15.13 -0.30 -11.23
CA ILE A 385 13.71 -0.61 -11.35
C ILE A 385 12.90 0.19 -10.32
N ALA A 386 13.32 0.22 -9.06
CA ALA A 386 12.67 1.04 -8.04
C ALA A 386 12.64 2.53 -8.44
N ILE A 387 13.74 3.07 -8.94
CA ILE A 387 13.81 4.46 -9.41
C ILE A 387 12.82 4.70 -10.56
N ARG A 388 12.76 3.79 -11.52
CA ARG A 388 11.91 3.89 -12.70
C ARG A 388 10.42 3.75 -12.39
N TYR A 389 10.04 2.82 -11.53
CA TYR A 389 8.66 2.41 -11.32
C TYR A 389 8.06 2.79 -9.96
N ARG A 390 8.87 3.25 -9.00
CA ARG A 390 8.41 3.47 -7.61
C ARG A 390 8.87 4.81 -7.00
N SER A 391 9.53 5.67 -7.77
CA SER A 391 9.98 6.98 -7.30
C SER A 391 8.81 7.93 -7.06
N PHE A 392 8.88 8.75 -6.01
CA PHE A 392 7.97 9.87 -5.78
C PHE A 392 7.99 10.93 -6.88
N GLU A 393 9.02 10.97 -7.73
CA GLU A 393 9.04 11.88 -8.89
C GLU A 393 7.91 11.55 -9.90
N LEU A 394 7.45 10.29 -9.96
CA LEU A 394 6.28 9.90 -10.76
C LEU A 394 5.01 10.59 -10.22
N ALA A 395 4.80 10.53 -8.91
CA ALA A 395 3.67 11.19 -8.25
C ALA A 395 3.73 12.70 -8.42
N LYS A 396 4.92 13.29 -8.25
CA LYS A 396 5.16 14.73 -8.41
C LYS A 396 4.82 15.22 -9.83
N LYS A 397 5.19 14.45 -10.85
CA LYS A 397 4.84 14.75 -12.25
C LYS A 397 3.32 14.76 -12.45
N ILE A 398 2.62 13.73 -11.97
CA ILE A 398 1.16 13.60 -12.06
C ILE A 398 0.46 14.74 -11.33
N TYR A 399 0.84 15.02 -10.09
CA TYR A 399 0.20 16.09 -9.32
C TYR A 399 0.47 17.48 -9.89
N LYS A 400 1.64 17.72 -10.50
CA LYS A 400 1.90 18.97 -11.26
C LYS A 400 0.90 19.14 -12.40
N GLU A 401 0.59 18.09 -13.14
CA GLU A 401 -0.37 18.13 -14.24
C GLU A 401 -1.81 18.36 -13.74
N ILE A 402 -2.15 17.84 -12.58
CA ILE A 402 -3.51 17.95 -12.01
C ILE A 402 -3.75 19.30 -11.35
N TYR A 403 -2.75 19.89 -10.68
CA TYR A 403 -2.94 21.05 -9.81
C TYR A 403 -2.44 22.38 -10.41
N ASN A 404 -1.68 22.35 -11.49
CA ASN A 404 -1.29 23.52 -12.30
C ASN A 404 -2.22 23.74 -13.49
#